data_6029dfa008fef0a5a1bdaba736bf0a7f
#
_entry.id   6029dfa008fef0a5a1bdaba736bf0a7f
#
_cell.length_a   1.000
_cell.length_b   1.000
_cell.length_c   1.000
_cell.angle_alpha   90.00
_cell.angle_beta   90.00
_cell.angle_gamma   90.00
#
_symmetry.space_group_name_H-M   'P 1'
#
loop_
_entity.id
_entity.type
_entity.pdbx_description
1 polymer ?
#
loop_
_entity_poly.entity_id
_entity_poly.type
_entity_poly.pdbx_seq_one_letter_code
_entity_poly.pdbx_strand_id
1 'polypeptide(L)'
;ERDHVIAARDRCDYTIDRIRTVRTDKMRYIRNYFQDRPLLQAQYRDNHPTVADLKRLHEAGELTPYQSEHWFGMRPPEELYDLAADPHQINNLASDPAYRAELKHHRQLLFDWMQETDDQGQYPEDPAQLKSTFDLWIDREIFSETDVNPEYDQFR
;
A
#
# COMPACT_ATOMS: atom_id res chain seq x y z
N GLU A 1 -9.39 27.46 -3.48
CA GLU A 1 -9.90 26.50 -2.50
C GLU A 1 -9.46 25.10 -2.96
N ARG A 2 -8.98 24.26 -2.05
CA ARG A 2 -8.49 22.91 -2.40
C ARG A 2 -9.69 21.97 -2.47
N ASP A 3 -9.89 21.29 -3.59
CA ASP A 3 -10.98 20.35 -3.83
C ASP A 3 -10.58 18.87 -3.61
N HIS A 4 -9.26 18.59 -3.52
CA HIS A 4 -8.74 17.26 -3.23
C HIS A 4 -7.41 17.33 -2.47
N VAL A 5 -7.01 16.20 -1.88
CA VAL A 5 -5.71 15.99 -1.25
C VAL A 5 -5.07 14.72 -1.79
N ILE A 6 -3.74 14.75 -1.88
CA ILE A 6 -2.93 13.61 -2.30
C ILE A 6 -2.10 13.13 -1.12
N ALA A 7 -1.93 11.83 -0.99
CA ALA A 7 -0.94 11.23 -0.10
C ALA A 7 -0.17 10.12 -0.82
N ALA A 8 1.08 9.94 -0.42
CA ALA A 8 2.00 8.99 -1.00
C ALA A 8 2.65 8.13 0.09
N ARG A 9 2.94 6.87 -0.24
CA ARG A 9 3.78 5.98 0.55
C ARG A 9 4.70 5.23 -0.40
N ASP A 10 6.01 5.30 -0.18
CA ASP A 10 7.00 4.58 -0.98
C ASP A 10 7.76 3.55 -0.16
N ARG A 11 8.05 3.85 1.10
CA ARG A 11 8.77 2.96 2.00
C ARG A 11 8.47 3.28 3.45
N CYS A 12 8.61 2.27 4.32
CA CYS A 12 8.68 2.45 5.77
C CYS A 12 9.88 1.63 6.26
N ASP A 13 10.98 2.29 6.62
CA ASP A 13 12.27 1.68 6.93
C ASP A 13 12.75 0.77 5.78
N TYR A 14 12.85 -0.55 6.02
CA TYR A 14 13.21 -1.54 5.00
C TYR A 14 12.02 -2.03 4.18
N THR A 15 10.79 -1.77 4.59
CA THR A 15 9.58 -2.24 3.87
C THR A 15 9.27 -1.36 2.69
N ILE A 16 9.44 -1.89 1.49
CA ILE A 16 9.21 -1.20 0.23
C ILE A 16 7.74 -1.30 -0.14
N ASP A 17 7.15 -0.15 -0.44
CA ASP A 17 5.80 -0.06 -0.98
C ASP A 17 5.73 1.04 -2.04
N ARG A 18 4.63 1.11 -2.77
CA ARG A 18 4.28 2.23 -3.64
C ARG A 18 2.78 2.37 -3.69
N ILE A 19 2.30 3.40 -3.03
CA ILE A 19 0.88 3.72 -2.97
C ILE A 19 0.71 5.21 -3.21
N ARG A 20 -0.29 5.57 -4.01
CA ARG A 20 -0.76 6.95 -4.16
C ARG A 20 -2.25 6.98 -3.88
N THR A 21 -2.72 8.01 -3.24
CA THR A 21 -4.16 8.18 -2.98
C THR A 21 -4.59 9.60 -3.26
N VAL A 22 -5.76 9.72 -3.87
CA VAL A 22 -6.49 10.97 -4.06
C VAL A 22 -7.76 10.90 -3.22
N ARG A 23 -8.01 11.92 -2.42
CA ARG A 23 -9.24 12.04 -1.65
C ARG A 23 -9.91 13.39 -1.94
N THR A 24 -11.15 13.33 -2.37
CA THR A 24 -12.09 14.44 -2.41
C THR A 24 -13.00 14.41 -1.17
N ASP A 25 -13.99 15.29 -1.11
CA ASP A 25 -15.04 15.27 -0.08
C ASP A 25 -15.94 14.03 -0.18
N LYS A 26 -16.08 13.45 -1.38
CA LYS A 26 -17.01 12.34 -1.67
C LYS A 26 -16.35 11.00 -1.86
N MET A 27 -15.19 10.99 -2.49
CA MET A 27 -14.55 9.76 -2.95
C MET A 27 -13.11 9.65 -2.47
N ARG A 28 -12.63 8.41 -2.33
CA ARG A 28 -11.22 8.11 -2.19
C ARG A 28 -10.79 7.13 -3.25
N TYR A 29 -9.77 7.49 -4.00
CA TYR A 29 -9.08 6.63 -4.95
C TYR A 29 -7.70 6.25 -4.43
N ILE A 30 -7.31 4.97 -4.60
CA ILE A 30 -6.00 4.45 -4.24
C ILE A 30 -5.41 3.74 -5.46
N ARG A 31 -4.15 4.05 -5.77
CA ARG A 31 -3.33 3.32 -6.72
C ARG A 31 -2.29 2.51 -5.97
N ASN A 32 -2.35 1.18 -6.09
CA ASN A 32 -1.34 0.25 -5.61
C ASN A 32 -0.43 -0.14 -6.79
N TYR A 33 0.86 0.16 -6.68
CA TYR A 33 1.82 -0.19 -7.73
C TYR A 33 2.31 -1.64 -7.59
N PHE A 34 2.30 -2.18 -6.37
CA PHE A 34 2.63 -3.57 -6.10
C PHE A 34 1.36 -4.38 -5.76
N GLN A 35 1.14 -5.47 -6.52
CA GLN A 35 0.07 -6.44 -6.29
C GLN A 35 0.61 -7.78 -5.80
N ASP A 36 1.92 -7.90 -5.63
CA ASP A 36 2.67 -9.10 -5.20
C ASP A 36 2.83 -9.21 -3.69
N ARG A 37 2.28 -8.27 -2.95
CA ARG A 37 2.44 -8.19 -1.50
C ARG A 37 1.18 -7.70 -0.79
N PRO A 38 0.92 -8.16 0.47
CA PRO A 38 -0.23 -7.73 1.27
C PRO A 38 -0.05 -6.30 1.82
N LEU A 39 -1.08 -5.78 2.47
CA LEU A 39 -0.97 -4.51 3.20
C LEU A 39 -0.10 -4.66 4.45
N LEU A 40 -0.27 -5.76 5.20
CA LEU A 40 0.56 -6.10 6.36
C LEU A 40 1.83 -6.77 5.87
N GLN A 41 2.88 -5.99 5.76
CA GLN A 41 4.22 -6.45 5.40
C GLN A 41 5.13 -6.44 6.63
N ALA A 42 6.24 -7.19 6.57
CA ALA A 42 7.28 -7.17 7.60
C ALA A 42 7.76 -5.73 7.85
N GLN A 43 7.83 -5.32 9.11
CA GLN A 43 8.27 -3.99 9.50
C GLN A 43 8.77 -3.99 10.97
N TYR A 44 9.43 -2.92 11.37
CA TYR A 44 9.98 -2.77 12.73
C TYR A 44 8.94 -2.91 13.86
N ARG A 45 7.64 -2.78 13.54
CA ARG A 45 6.52 -2.91 14.50
C ARG A 45 5.99 -4.33 14.64
N ASP A 46 6.57 -5.32 13.99
CA ASP A 46 6.07 -6.71 14.00
C ASP A 46 6.00 -7.30 15.41
N ASN A 47 6.88 -6.86 16.31
CA ASN A 47 6.87 -7.24 17.72
C ASN A 47 5.82 -6.49 18.57
N HIS A 48 5.05 -5.56 17.98
CA HIS A 48 3.98 -4.88 18.71
C HIS A 48 2.83 -5.86 19.01
N PRO A 49 2.30 -5.90 20.25
CA PRO A 49 1.28 -6.89 20.62
C PRO A 49 0.07 -6.95 19.68
N THR A 50 -0.39 -5.79 19.18
CA THR A 50 -1.52 -5.72 18.24
C THR A 50 -1.20 -6.43 16.92
N VAL A 51 0.02 -6.31 16.40
CA VAL A 51 0.43 -6.98 15.15
C VAL A 51 0.58 -8.48 15.36
N ALA A 52 1.19 -8.88 16.48
CA ALA A 52 1.30 -10.28 16.87
C ALA A 52 -0.09 -10.95 17.02
N ASP A 53 -1.04 -10.27 17.68
CA ASP A 53 -2.42 -10.75 17.80
C ASP A 53 -3.12 -10.86 16.46
N LEU A 54 -2.95 -9.88 15.57
CA LEU A 54 -3.54 -9.91 14.22
C LEU A 54 -3.04 -11.11 13.42
N LYS A 55 -1.73 -11.38 13.44
CA LYS A 55 -1.12 -12.57 12.80
C LYS A 55 -1.67 -13.87 13.42
N ARG A 56 -1.68 -13.98 14.74
CA ARG A 56 -2.22 -15.14 15.45
C ARG A 56 -3.68 -15.42 15.11
N LEU A 57 -4.52 -14.37 15.08
CA LEU A 57 -5.95 -14.49 14.74
C LEU A 57 -6.15 -14.93 13.29
N HIS A 58 -5.29 -14.44 12.38
CA HIS A 58 -5.31 -14.88 10.99
C HIS A 58 -4.96 -16.37 10.84
N GLU A 59 -3.87 -16.81 11.47
CA GLU A 59 -3.42 -18.21 11.47
C GLU A 59 -4.48 -19.16 12.09
N ALA A 60 -5.17 -18.68 13.13
CA ALA A 60 -6.26 -19.43 13.77
C ALA A 60 -7.58 -19.44 12.97
N GLY A 61 -7.68 -18.66 11.89
CA GLY A 61 -8.93 -18.50 11.13
C GLY A 61 -10.03 -17.74 11.89
N GLU A 62 -9.65 -16.92 12.88
CA GLU A 62 -10.56 -16.18 13.75
C GLU A 62 -10.88 -14.76 13.23
N LEU A 63 -10.20 -14.31 12.18
CA LEU A 63 -10.55 -13.04 11.51
C LEU A 63 -11.77 -13.23 10.61
N THR A 64 -12.55 -12.16 10.45
CA THR A 64 -13.58 -12.15 9.41
C THR A 64 -12.94 -12.26 8.02
N PRO A 65 -13.67 -12.72 6.98
CA PRO A 65 -13.14 -12.79 5.62
C PRO A 65 -12.61 -11.44 5.14
N TYR A 66 -13.30 -10.35 5.43
CA TYR A 66 -12.83 -9.00 5.07
C TYR A 66 -11.54 -8.63 5.77
N GLN A 67 -11.42 -8.86 7.09
CA GLN A 67 -10.20 -8.56 7.84
C GLN A 67 -9.00 -9.36 7.34
N SER A 68 -9.21 -10.65 7.05
CA SER A 68 -8.18 -11.53 6.53
C SER A 68 -7.70 -11.07 5.15
N GLU A 69 -8.63 -10.78 4.24
CA GLU A 69 -8.30 -10.30 2.90
C GLU A 69 -7.64 -8.92 2.95
N HIS A 70 -8.14 -8.01 3.79
CA HIS A 70 -7.61 -6.65 3.87
C HIS A 70 -6.14 -6.60 4.34
N TRP A 71 -5.79 -7.41 5.36
CA TRP A 71 -4.46 -7.36 5.95
C TRP A 71 -3.45 -8.29 5.27
N PHE A 72 -3.91 -9.46 4.83
CA PHE A 72 -3.06 -10.54 4.35
C PHE A 72 -3.28 -10.90 2.88
N GLY A 73 -4.39 -10.43 2.28
CA GLY A 73 -4.68 -10.62 0.87
C GLY A 73 -3.80 -9.76 -0.05
N MET A 74 -3.69 -10.19 -1.31
CA MET A 74 -3.00 -9.41 -2.34
C MET A 74 -3.84 -8.19 -2.73
N ARG A 75 -3.19 -7.05 -2.82
CA ARG A 75 -3.88 -5.79 -3.09
C ARG A 75 -4.31 -5.68 -4.55
N PRO A 76 -5.52 -5.18 -4.84
CA PRO A 76 -5.91 -4.84 -6.19
C PRO A 76 -5.06 -3.66 -6.71
N PRO A 77 -4.88 -3.51 -8.04
CA PRO A 77 -4.12 -2.39 -8.59
C PRO A 77 -4.74 -1.03 -8.31
N GLU A 78 -6.07 -1.01 -8.13
CA GLU A 78 -6.83 0.23 -7.90
C GLU A 78 -7.99 -0.02 -6.94
N GLU A 79 -8.25 1.00 -6.13
CA GLU A 79 -9.39 1.01 -5.23
C GLU A 79 -10.13 2.34 -5.35
N LEU A 80 -11.45 2.30 -5.27
CA LEU A 80 -12.30 3.48 -5.26
C LEU A 80 -13.42 3.29 -4.23
N TYR A 81 -13.60 4.27 -3.36
CA TYR A 81 -14.57 4.22 -2.28
C TYR A 81 -15.44 5.46 -2.24
N ASP A 82 -16.75 5.27 -2.05
CA ASP A 82 -17.72 6.33 -1.76
C ASP A 82 -17.71 6.58 -0.25
N LEU A 83 -17.18 7.72 0.17
CA LEU A 83 -16.96 8.02 1.59
C LEU A 83 -18.26 8.31 2.36
N ALA A 84 -19.35 8.64 1.64
CA ALA A 84 -20.66 8.86 2.27
C ALA A 84 -21.42 7.55 2.45
N ALA A 85 -21.39 6.67 1.46
CA ALA A 85 -22.08 5.37 1.50
C ALA A 85 -21.27 4.32 2.26
N ASP A 86 -19.94 4.40 2.19
CA ASP A 86 -18.99 3.44 2.78
C ASP A 86 -17.86 4.16 3.52
N PRO A 87 -18.12 4.75 4.69
CA PRO A 87 -17.12 5.48 5.47
C PRO A 87 -15.97 4.59 5.95
N HIS A 88 -16.16 3.28 5.99
CA HIS A 88 -15.14 2.30 6.38
C HIS A 88 -14.32 1.75 5.21
N GLN A 89 -14.67 2.11 3.97
CA GLN A 89 -13.92 1.74 2.76
C GLN A 89 -13.78 0.22 2.61
N ILE A 90 -14.91 -0.48 2.72
CA ILE A 90 -15.00 -1.94 2.63
C ILE A 90 -15.28 -2.39 1.18
N ASN A 91 -16.10 -1.61 0.44
CA ASN A 91 -16.59 -1.99 -0.88
C ASN A 91 -15.79 -1.26 -1.96
N ASN A 92 -14.84 -1.95 -2.58
CA ASN A 92 -14.06 -1.39 -3.68
C ASN A 92 -14.92 -1.28 -4.97
N LEU A 93 -15.15 -0.05 -5.40
CA LEU A 93 -15.96 0.31 -6.58
C LEU A 93 -15.12 0.44 -7.87
N ALA A 94 -13.82 0.21 -7.85
CA ALA A 94 -12.95 0.44 -9.01
C ALA A 94 -13.31 -0.41 -10.23
N SER A 95 -13.93 -1.58 -10.02
CA SER A 95 -14.41 -2.46 -11.09
C SER A 95 -15.88 -2.26 -11.47
N ASP A 96 -16.63 -1.44 -10.73
CA ASP A 96 -18.05 -1.19 -10.99
C ASP A 96 -18.23 -0.24 -12.19
N PRO A 97 -18.93 -0.67 -13.26
CA PRO A 97 -19.20 0.18 -14.43
C PRO A 97 -19.95 1.48 -14.09
N ALA A 98 -20.75 1.51 -13.04
CA ALA A 98 -21.48 2.70 -12.61
C ALA A 98 -20.55 3.83 -12.13
N TYR A 99 -19.37 3.49 -11.62
CA TYR A 99 -18.37 4.43 -11.12
C TYR A 99 -17.21 4.71 -12.08
N ARG A 100 -17.32 4.28 -13.34
CA ARG A 100 -16.26 4.47 -14.36
C ARG A 100 -15.87 5.94 -14.57
N ALA A 101 -16.82 6.85 -14.51
CA ALA A 101 -16.57 8.28 -14.67
C ALA A 101 -15.76 8.83 -13.48
N GLU A 102 -16.14 8.46 -12.26
CA GLU A 102 -15.45 8.84 -11.03
C GLU A 102 -14.03 8.26 -10.98
N LEU A 103 -13.88 7.00 -11.35
CA LEU A 103 -12.56 6.36 -11.42
C LEU A 103 -11.63 7.08 -12.41
N LYS A 104 -12.17 7.42 -13.61
CA LYS A 104 -11.41 8.17 -14.62
C LYS A 104 -11.02 9.56 -14.11
N HIS A 105 -11.93 10.26 -13.45
CA HIS A 105 -11.66 11.58 -12.88
C HIS A 105 -10.54 11.53 -11.84
N HIS A 106 -10.61 10.60 -10.90
CA HIS A 106 -9.59 10.48 -9.83
C HIS A 106 -8.23 10.01 -10.35
N ARG A 107 -8.21 9.15 -11.37
CA ARG A 107 -6.97 8.82 -12.10
C ARG A 107 -6.34 10.06 -12.73
N GLN A 108 -7.16 10.96 -13.29
CA GLN A 108 -6.66 12.18 -13.89
C GLN A 108 -6.09 13.13 -12.84
N LEU A 109 -6.78 13.33 -11.70
CA LEU A 109 -6.26 14.12 -10.58
C LEU A 109 -4.90 13.61 -10.10
N LEU A 110 -4.75 12.29 -9.97
CA LEU A 110 -3.46 11.70 -9.59
C LEU A 110 -2.40 11.95 -10.66
N PHE A 111 -2.72 11.72 -11.93
CA PHE A 111 -1.79 11.93 -13.04
C PHE A 111 -1.31 13.38 -13.12
N ASP A 112 -2.22 14.33 -13.03
CA ASP A 112 -1.90 15.76 -13.07
C ASP A 112 -0.95 16.14 -11.93
N TRP A 113 -1.24 15.66 -10.71
CA TRP A 113 -0.35 15.87 -9.55
C TRP A 113 1.03 15.24 -9.76
N MET A 114 1.11 14.02 -10.28
CA MET A 114 2.39 13.36 -10.58
C MET A 114 3.22 14.15 -11.60
N GLN A 115 2.58 14.74 -12.61
CA GLN A 115 3.27 15.59 -13.59
C GLN A 115 3.70 16.93 -12.99
N GLU A 116 2.84 17.57 -12.20
CA GLU A 116 3.11 18.87 -11.57
C GLU A 116 4.26 18.80 -10.55
N THR A 117 4.34 17.70 -9.81
CA THR A 117 5.33 17.51 -8.74
C THR A 117 6.57 16.74 -9.19
N ASP A 118 6.60 16.26 -10.43
CA ASP A 118 7.63 15.33 -10.92
C ASP A 118 7.79 14.10 -9.96
N ASP A 119 6.66 13.47 -9.62
CA ASP A 119 6.64 12.37 -8.65
C ASP A 119 7.49 11.19 -9.12
N GLN A 120 8.60 10.94 -8.45
CA GLN A 120 9.54 9.85 -8.76
C GLN A 120 9.11 8.51 -8.18
N GLY A 121 8.13 8.47 -7.29
CA GLY A 121 7.67 7.24 -6.63
C GLY A 121 7.03 6.21 -7.57
N GLN A 122 6.77 6.55 -8.83
CA GLN A 122 6.36 5.60 -9.86
C GLN A 122 7.51 4.74 -10.41
N TYR A 123 8.75 5.09 -10.12
CA TYR A 123 9.95 4.39 -10.58
C TYR A 123 10.56 3.55 -9.47
N PRO A 124 11.30 2.46 -9.80
CA PRO A 124 12.09 1.72 -8.83
C PRO A 124 13.09 2.62 -8.11
N GLU A 125 13.36 2.34 -6.83
CA GLU A 125 14.43 3.00 -6.10
C GLU A 125 15.81 2.71 -6.73
N ASP A 126 16.73 3.65 -6.58
CA ASP A 126 18.13 3.46 -6.99
C ASP A 126 18.73 2.23 -6.27
N PRO A 127 19.37 1.30 -6.98
CA PRO A 127 20.01 0.12 -6.37
C PRO A 127 21.01 0.45 -5.26
N ALA A 128 21.72 1.57 -5.35
CA ALA A 128 22.63 2.01 -4.30
C ALA A 128 21.89 2.40 -3.01
N GLN A 129 20.70 3.01 -3.15
CA GLN A 129 19.84 3.34 -2.01
C GLN A 129 19.27 2.08 -1.37
N LEU A 130 18.82 1.12 -2.17
CA LEU A 130 18.36 -0.19 -1.69
C LEU A 130 19.49 -0.93 -0.95
N LYS A 131 20.69 -0.95 -1.52
CA LYS A 131 21.88 -1.57 -0.90
C LYS A 131 22.20 -0.92 0.44
N SER A 132 22.20 0.41 0.52
CA SER A 132 22.43 1.14 1.76
C SER A 132 21.40 0.80 2.84
N THR A 133 20.15 0.63 2.46
CA THR A 133 19.09 0.19 3.38
C THR A 133 19.32 -1.25 3.83
N PHE A 134 19.65 -2.15 2.90
CA PHE A 134 19.98 -3.54 3.22
C PHE A 134 21.12 -3.63 4.23
N ASP A 135 22.24 -2.94 3.98
CA ASP A 135 23.42 -2.93 4.86
C ASP A 135 23.11 -2.39 6.27
N LEU A 136 22.21 -1.39 6.35
CA LEU A 136 21.81 -0.84 7.64
C LEU A 136 21.03 -1.84 8.52
N TRP A 137 20.28 -2.73 7.91
CA TRP A 137 19.35 -3.60 8.60
C TRP A 137 19.77 -5.06 8.66
N ILE A 138 20.79 -5.50 7.88
CA ILE A 138 21.18 -6.90 7.77
C ILE A 138 21.65 -7.49 9.11
N ASP A 139 22.39 -6.73 9.88
CA ASP A 139 22.91 -7.17 11.19
C ASP A 139 21.83 -7.35 12.26
N ARG A 140 20.59 -6.96 11.95
CA ARG A 140 19.45 -7.10 12.85
C ARG A 140 18.59 -8.34 12.58
N GLU A 141 19.13 -9.28 11.78
CA GLU A 141 18.47 -10.54 11.39
C GLU A 141 17.11 -10.36 10.64
N ILE A 142 16.79 -9.12 10.24
CA ILE A 142 15.51 -8.79 9.60
C ILE A 142 15.39 -9.45 8.23
N PHE A 143 16.51 -9.60 7.51
CA PHE A 143 16.55 -10.22 6.18
C PHE A 143 16.85 -11.73 6.20
N SER A 144 16.89 -12.35 7.36
CA SER A 144 17.13 -13.79 7.50
C SER A 144 15.89 -14.62 7.15
N GLU A 145 14.70 -14.02 7.17
CA GLU A 145 13.43 -14.66 6.92
C GLU A 145 12.81 -14.24 5.59
N THR A 146 11.93 -15.08 5.06
CA THR A 146 11.37 -14.99 3.71
C THR A 146 10.37 -13.86 3.47
N ASP A 147 10.06 -13.05 4.48
CA ASP A 147 8.97 -12.09 4.46
C ASP A 147 9.37 -10.66 4.03
N VAL A 148 10.62 -10.45 3.65
CA VAL A 148 11.10 -9.15 3.22
C VAL A 148 11.01 -9.02 1.71
N ASN A 149 10.72 -7.80 1.25
CA ASN A 149 10.47 -7.48 -0.13
C ASN A 149 11.52 -8.06 -1.09
N PRO A 150 11.11 -8.63 -2.24
CA PRO A 150 11.99 -9.33 -3.17
C PRO A 150 13.06 -8.43 -3.80
N GLU A 151 12.89 -7.11 -3.75
CA GLU A 151 13.88 -6.14 -4.23
C GLU A 151 15.24 -6.28 -3.54
N TYR A 152 15.28 -6.87 -2.34
CA TYR A 152 16.52 -7.13 -1.59
C TYR A 152 17.21 -8.45 -1.94
N ASP A 153 16.57 -9.36 -2.66
CA ASP A 153 17.11 -10.69 -2.97
C ASP A 153 18.45 -10.64 -3.73
N GLN A 154 18.66 -9.57 -4.49
CA GLN A 154 19.91 -9.32 -5.20
C GLN A 154 21.12 -9.05 -4.31
N PHE A 155 20.91 -8.80 -3.00
CA PHE A 155 21.95 -8.48 -2.03
C PHE A 155 22.20 -9.59 -1.00
N ARG A 156 21.44 -10.68 -1.04
CA ARG A 156 21.55 -11.86 -0.14
C ARG A 156 22.65 -12.81 -0.52
#